data_2dec9d3a960b5e3941e9511793cf4bf2
#
_entry.id   2dec9d3a960b5e3941e9511793cf4bf2
#
_cell.length_a   1.000
_cell.length_b   1.000
_cell.length_c   1.000
_cell.angle_alpha   90.00
_cell.angle_beta   90.00
_cell.angle_gamma   90.00
#
_symmetry.space_group_name_H-M   'P 1'
#
loop_
_entity.id
_entity.type
_entity.pdbx_description
1 polymer ?
#
loop_
_entity_poly.entity_id
_entity_poly.type
_entity_poly.pdbx_seq_one_letter_code
_entity_poly.pdbx_strand_id
1 'polypeptide(L)'
;MTKLLYQTDSYLREFDAVVTEIVGDGIVLNRTAFYPGGGGQPCDLGYLLAVDQEWQVTKVKHSEGRVVHKLDRDPPPVGTKIIGSLNWEHRYALMRTHTAMHILCGVIWRDYGALVTGGQMEPLHGRMDFEFERMQAELVSEIETKINIEVAAARPVSVQIMPREEAFQIPDLIRTKINLLPPQITEVRVVTIEGLDTQADGGTHVENTSEVGNLRIVDYKSKGRINKRLVVELEEVAQ
;
A
#
# COMPACT_ATOMS: atom_id res chain seq x y z
N MET A 1 -11.10 19.78 -4.46
CA MET A 1 -10.31 18.52 -4.52
C MET A 1 -10.25 17.92 -3.13
N THR A 2 -10.38 16.62 -2.96
CA THR A 2 -10.31 15.93 -1.67
C THR A 2 -8.88 15.95 -1.13
N LYS A 3 -8.67 16.36 0.14
CA LYS A 3 -7.38 16.24 0.81
C LYS A 3 -7.17 14.78 1.24
N LEU A 4 -6.06 14.17 0.81
CA LEU A 4 -5.73 12.77 1.05
C LEU A 4 -4.86 12.64 2.31
N LEU A 5 -5.48 12.38 3.47
CA LEU A 5 -4.80 12.34 4.77
C LEU A 5 -3.86 11.14 4.89
N TYR A 6 -4.21 10.00 4.31
CA TYR A 6 -3.39 8.78 4.33
C TYR A 6 -2.01 8.95 3.66
N GLN A 7 -1.83 9.98 2.84
CA GLN A 7 -0.54 10.24 2.19
C GLN A 7 0.54 10.69 3.17
N THR A 8 0.14 11.32 4.27
CA THR A 8 1.06 11.86 5.29
C THR A 8 0.96 11.14 6.62
N ASP A 9 -0.15 10.47 6.90
CA ASP A 9 -0.38 9.72 8.13
C ASP A 9 -1.14 8.42 7.83
N SER A 10 -0.41 7.30 7.80
CA SER A 10 -0.99 5.97 7.60
C SER A 10 -1.71 5.44 8.85
N TYR A 11 -1.42 6.00 10.03
CA TYR A 11 -1.97 5.54 11.32
C TYR A 11 -3.24 6.27 11.74
N LEU A 12 -3.69 7.25 10.98
CA LEU A 12 -4.92 7.98 11.25
C LEU A 12 -6.14 7.05 11.12
N ARG A 13 -6.76 6.71 12.24
CA ARG A 13 -7.90 5.77 12.32
C ARG A 13 -9.24 6.46 12.16
N GLU A 14 -9.34 7.71 12.64
CA GLU A 14 -10.56 8.51 12.60
C GLU A 14 -10.26 9.92 12.09
N PHE A 15 -11.20 10.52 11.39
CA PHE A 15 -11.09 11.88 10.88
C PHE A 15 -12.45 12.50 10.69
N ASP A 16 -12.54 13.81 10.88
CA ASP A 16 -13.73 14.57 10.53
C ASP A 16 -13.72 14.97 9.05
N ALA A 17 -14.88 14.98 8.41
CA ALA A 17 -15.05 15.43 7.04
C ALA A 17 -16.45 15.99 6.76
N VAL A 18 -16.61 16.54 5.56
CA VAL A 18 -17.90 17.03 5.05
C VAL A 18 -18.15 16.38 3.68
N VAL A 19 -19.37 15.92 3.47
CA VAL A 19 -19.83 15.43 2.17
C VAL A 19 -19.89 16.58 1.19
N THR A 20 -19.14 16.50 0.09
CA THR A 20 -19.07 17.59 -0.92
C THR A 20 -19.83 17.26 -2.20
N GLU A 21 -20.04 15.95 -2.48
CA GLU A 21 -20.71 15.50 -3.70
C GLU A 21 -21.30 14.11 -3.50
N ILE A 22 -22.41 13.80 -4.19
CA ILE A 22 -22.99 12.47 -4.28
C ILE A 22 -22.72 11.95 -5.70
N VAL A 23 -22.17 10.74 -5.85
CA VAL A 23 -21.80 10.11 -7.12
C VAL A 23 -22.38 8.69 -7.15
N GLY A 24 -23.57 8.54 -7.73
CA GLY A 24 -24.30 7.25 -7.73
C GLY A 24 -24.62 6.78 -6.32
N ASP A 25 -24.15 5.59 -5.96
CA ASP A 25 -24.27 4.96 -4.64
C ASP A 25 -23.15 5.36 -3.66
N GLY A 26 -22.38 6.39 -3.98
CA GLY A 26 -21.26 6.83 -3.16
C GLY A 26 -21.18 8.34 -2.98
N ILE A 27 -20.21 8.76 -2.20
CA ILE A 27 -19.95 10.17 -1.87
C ILE A 27 -18.49 10.56 -2.07
N VAL A 28 -18.28 11.85 -2.27
CA VAL A 28 -16.99 12.51 -2.21
C VAL A 28 -16.91 13.33 -0.93
N LEU A 29 -15.77 13.27 -0.25
CA LEU A 29 -15.49 14.01 0.97
C LEU A 29 -14.49 15.15 0.69
N ASN A 30 -14.54 16.23 1.48
CA ASN A 30 -13.54 17.30 1.39
C ASN A 30 -12.14 16.84 1.82
N ARG A 31 -12.05 15.80 2.68
CA ARG A 31 -10.81 15.10 3.06
C ARG A 31 -11.11 13.66 3.43
N THR A 32 -10.10 12.76 3.33
CA THR A 32 -10.27 11.35 3.65
C THR A 32 -8.95 10.72 4.10
N ALA A 33 -9.05 9.83 5.10
CA ALA A 33 -7.98 8.91 5.48
C ALA A 33 -8.14 7.53 4.81
N PHE A 34 -9.25 7.26 4.14
CA PHE A 34 -9.45 6.02 3.39
C PHE A 34 -8.56 5.98 2.15
N TYR A 35 -7.73 4.95 2.04
CA TYR A 35 -6.95 4.65 0.84
C TYR A 35 -7.86 4.09 -0.26
N PRO A 36 -7.84 4.64 -1.48
CA PRO A 36 -8.76 4.22 -2.54
C PRO A 36 -8.34 2.96 -3.30
N GLY A 37 -7.26 2.32 -2.88
CA GLY A 37 -6.64 1.23 -3.62
C GLY A 37 -5.75 1.73 -4.76
N GLY A 38 -4.87 0.86 -5.23
CA GLY A 38 -3.91 1.11 -6.31
C GLY A 38 -2.58 0.44 -6.04
N GLY A 39 -1.71 0.35 -7.05
CA GLY A 39 -0.38 -0.24 -6.89
C GLY A 39 -0.37 -1.70 -6.40
N GLY A 40 -1.47 -2.43 -6.53
CA GLY A 40 -1.61 -3.79 -5.99
C GLY A 40 -2.18 -3.86 -4.58
N GLN A 41 -2.32 -2.73 -3.86
CA GLN A 41 -2.96 -2.67 -2.54
C GLN A 41 -4.48 -2.46 -2.70
N PRO A 42 -5.33 -3.27 -2.01
CA PRO A 42 -6.76 -3.04 -1.91
C PRO A 42 -7.12 -1.71 -1.24
N CYS A 43 -8.35 -1.25 -1.44
CA CYS A 43 -8.86 -0.08 -0.75
C CYS A 43 -9.19 -0.40 0.71
N ASP A 44 -9.25 0.66 1.53
CA ASP A 44 -9.73 0.55 2.90
C ASP A 44 -11.23 0.33 2.97
N LEU A 45 -11.63 -0.20 4.12
CA LEU A 45 -13.00 -0.41 4.57
C LEU A 45 -13.21 0.34 5.89
N GLY A 46 -14.47 0.56 6.27
CA GLY A 46 -14.79 1.20 7.56
C GLY A 46 -16.19 1.79 7.57
N TYR A 47 -16.36 2.88 8.31
CA TYR A 47 -17.65 3.49 8.57
C TYR A 47 -17.61 5.02 8.44
N LEU A 48 -18.75 5.60 8.12
CA LEU A 48 -19.01 7.03 8.23
C LEU A 48 -20.11 7.24 9.25
N LEU A 49 -19.87 8.09 10.24
CA LEU A 49 -20.75 8.34 11.38
C LEU A 49 -21.26 9.78 11.35
N ALA A 50 -22.55 9.98 11.55
CA ALA A 50 -23.18 11.25 11.86
C ALA A 50 -24.03 11.08 13.12
N VAL A 51 -24.64 12.17 13.65
CA VAL A 51 -25.27 12.19 14.97
C VAL A 51 -26.19 10.98 15.26
N ASP A 52 -27.00 10.54 14.29
CA ASP A 52 -27.94 9.44 14.48
C ASP A 52 -27.88 8.40 13.34
N GLN A 53 -26.82 8.40 12.55
CA GLN A 53 -26.72 7.55 11.37
C GLN A 53 -25.30 7.03 11.17
N GLU A 54 -25.22 5.82 10.64
CA GLU A 54 -23.99 5.14 10.28
C GLU A 54 -24.12 4.56 8.86
N TRP A 55 -23.06 4.66 8.07
CA TRP A 55 -22.93 4.03 6.77
C TRP A 55 -21.66 3.19 6.74
N GLN A 56 -21.76 1.97 6.24
CA GLN A 56 -20.58 1.16 5.96
C GLN A 56 -19.94 1.61 4.63
N VAL A 57 -18.65 1.89 4.66
CA VAL A 57 -17.84 2.12 3.46
C VAL A 57 -17.42 0.75 2.92
N THR A 58 -18.08 0.31 1.85
CA THR A 58 -17.87 -1.01 1.24
C THR A 58 -16.77 -1.01 0.19
N LYS A 59 -16.43 0.15 -0.38
CA LYS A 59 -15.38 0.34 -1.36
C LYS A 59 -14.98 1.80 -1.44
N VAL A 60 -13.69 2.05 -1.62
CA VAL A 60 -13.15 3.37 -1.98
C VAL A 60 -12.41 3.25 -3.30
N LYS A 61 -12.57 4.21 -4.21
CA LYS A 61 -11.92 4.19 -5.53
C LYS A 61 -11.67 5.57 -6.10
N HIS A 62 -10.64 5.67 -6.93
CA HIS A 62 -10.50 6.81 -7.83
C HIS A 62 -11.53 6.73 -8.97
N SER A 63 -12.21 7.84 -9.25
CA SER A 63 -13.16 7.96 -10.36
C SER A 63 -13.13 9.41 -10.87
N GLU A 64 -12.70 9.61 -12.12
CA GLU A 64 -12.67 10.92 -12.79
C GLU A 64 -11.98 12.01 -11.95
N GLY A 65 -10.82 11.70 -11.35
CA GLY A 65 -10.05 12.62 -10.50
C GLY A 65 -10.61 12.83 -9.08
N ARG A 66 -11.66 12.10 -8.70
CA ARG A 66 -12.28 12.13 -7.36
C ARG A 66 -11.99 10.86 -6.59
N VAL A 67 -12.02 10.93 -5.26
CA VAL A 67 -12.06 9.75 -4.39
C VAL A 67 -13.50 9.52 -3.96
N VAL A 68 -14.10 8.44 -4.46
CA VAL A 68 -15.50 8.08 -4.21
C VAL A 68 -15.57 6.94 -3.20
N HIS A 69 -16.34 7.16 -2.13
CA HIS A 69 -16.63 6.20 -1.06
C HIS A 69 -18.00 5.59 -1.33
N LYS A 70 -18.06 4.30 -1.70
CA LYS A 70 -19.32 3.55 -1.86
C LYS A 70 -19.87 3.14 -0.52
N LEU A 71 -21.17 3.33 -0.35
CA LEU A 71 -21.89 3.06 0.88
C LEU A 71 -22.81 1.84 0.72
N ASP A 72 -23.17 1.24 1.84
CA ASP A 72 -24.09 0.08 1.92
C ASP A 72 -25.57 0.47 1.75
N ARG A 73 -25.90 1.77 1.84
CA ARG A 73 -27.23 2.33 1.76
C ARG A 73 -27.24 3.73 1.17
N ASP A 74 -28.42 4.35 1.06
CA ASP A 74 -28.58 5.69 0.51
C ASP A 74 -27.61 6.71 1.16
N PRO A 75 -26.89 7.50 0.35
CA PRO A 75 -25.87 8.41 0.84
C PRO A 75 -26.47 9.60 1.61
N PRO A 76 -25.73 10.15 2.62
CA PRO A 76 -26.12 11.38 3.29
C PRO A 76 -26.11 12.57 2.35
N PRO A 77 -26.95 13.61 2.62
CA PRO A 77 -26.99 14.82 1.82
C PRO A 77 -25.62 15.54 1.76
N VAL A 78 -25.38 16.28 0.69
CA VAL A 78 -24.25 17.20 0.58
C VAL A 78 -24.29 18.22 1.73
N GLY A 79 -23.14 18.51 2.34
CA GLY A 79 -23.00 19.36 3.51
C GLY A 79 -23.07 18.63 4.84
N THR A 80 -23.42 17.34 4.86
CA THR A 80 -23.41 16.52 6.09
C THR A 80 -22.00 16.44 6.66
N LYS A 81 -21.87 16.76 7.95
CA LYS A 81 -20.64 16.54 8.72
C LYS A 81 -20.59 15.10 9.19
N ILE A 82 -19.48 14.43 8.96
CA ILE A 82 -19.27 13.03 9.33
C ILE A 82 -17.93 12.85 10.05
N ILE A 83 -17.86 11.77 10.81
CA ILE A 83 -16.61 11.18 11.27
C ILE A 83 -16.39 9.93 10.44
N GLY A 84 -15.25 9.84 9.75
CA GLY A 84 -14.80 8.61 9.09
C GLY A 84 -14.00 7.78 10.07
N SER A 85 -14.34 6.50 10.22
CA SER A 85 -13.65 5.53 11.08
C SER A 85 -13.22 4.34 10.22
N LEU A 86 -11.91 4.09 10.15
CA LEU A 86 -11.34 3.01 9.36
C LEU A 86 -11.49 1.67 10.08
N ASN A 87 -11.73 0.60 9.32
CA ASN A 87 -11.48 -0.75 9.82
C ASN A 87 -9.97 -0.91 10.02
N TRP A 88 -9.54 -0.70 11.28
CA TRP A 88 -8.11 -0.63 11.60
C TRP A 88 -7.39 -1.97 11.40
N GLU A 89 -8.05 -3.07 11.72
CA GLU A 89 -7.49 -4.41 11.52
C GLU A 89 -7.16 -4.64 10.04
N HIS A 90 -8.10 -4.33 9.15
CA HIS A 90 -7.91 -4.42 7.70
C HIS A 90 -6.80 -3.48 7.20
N ARG A 91 -6.82 -2.20 7.64
CA ARG A 91 -5.81 -1.22 7.26
C ARG A 91 -4.42 -1.65 7.72
N TYR A 92 -4.27 -2.03 8.99
CA TYR A 92 -2.97 -2.37 9.56
C TYR A 92 -2.39 -3.65 8.95
N ALA A 93 -3.23 -4.66 8.68
CA ALA A 93 -2.81 -5.85 7.94
C ALA A 93 -2.28 -5.50 6.54
N LEU A 94 -2.96 -4.59 5.81
CA LEU A 94 -2.48 -4.11 4.51
C LEU A 94 -1.18 -3.30 4.62
N MET A 95 -1.02 -2.43 5.62
CA MET A 95 0.23 -1.70 5.86
C MET A 95 1.40 -2.63 6.10
N ARG A 96 1.22 -3.65 6.94
CA ARG A 96 2.21 -4.70 7.19
C ARG A 96 2.57 -5.44 5.89
N THR A 97 1.56 -5.89 5.15
CA THR A 97 1.77 -6.59 3.88
C THR A 97 2.51 -5.73 2.87
N HIS A 98 2.14 -4.46 2.74
CA HIS A 98 2.78 -3.56 1.78
C HIS A 98 4.26 -3.33 2.12
N THR A 99 4.56 -3.08 3.39
CA THR A 99 5.95 -2.96 3.84
C THR A 99 6.72 -4.26 3.66
N ALA A 100 6.10 -5.43 3.88
CA ALA A 100 6.70 -6.73 3.58
C ALA A 100 7.08 -6.88 2.10
N MET A 101 6.21 -6.42 1.19
CA MET A 101 6.50 -6.44 -0.24
C MET A 101 7.67 -5.51 -0.61
N HIS A 102 7.78 -4.35 0.04
CA HIS A 102 8.94 -3.46 -0.11
C HIS A 102 10.23 -4.07 0.45
N ILE A 103 10.19 -4.76 1.60
CA ILE A 103 11.34 -5.51 2.12
C ILE A 103 11.78 -6.58 1.12
N LEU A 104 10.84 -7.38 0.60
CA LEU A 104 11.13 -8.40 -0.41
C LEU A 104 11.74 -7.78 -1.67
N CYS A 105 11.18 -6.68 -2.17
CA CYS A 105 11.67 -5.94 -3.33
C CYS A 105 13.10 -5.41 -3.09
N GLY A 106 13.34 -4.78 -1.94
CA GLY A 106 14.65 -4.22 -1.57
C GLY A 106 15.74 -5.28 -1.48
N VAL A 107 15.47 -6.41 -0.83
CA VAL A 107 16.41 -7.55 -0.73
C VAL A 107 16.70 -8.11 -2.12
N ILE A 108 15.67 -8.36 -2.93
CA ILE A 108 15.86 -8.93 -4.28
C ILE A 108 16.61 -7.97 -5.19
N TRP A 109 16.33 -6.68 -5.12
CA TRP A 109 17.05 -5.69 -5.89
C TRP A 109 18.51 -5.57 -5.46
N ARG A 110 18.78 -5.45 -4.16
CA ARG A 110 20.12 -5.30 -3.60
C ARG A 110 21.03 -6.49 -3.92
N ASP A 111 20.51 -7.71 -3.74
CA ASP A 111 21.32 -8.91 -3.75
C ASP A 111 21.34 -9.62 -5.11
N TYR A 112 20.32 -9.41 -5.95
CA TYR A 112 20.16 -10.12 -7.22
C TYR A 112 19.91 -9.21 -8.43
N GLY A 113 19.69 -7.91 -8.23
CA GLY A 113 19.45 -6.95 -9.33
C GLY A 113 18.18 -7.22 -10.13
N ALA A 114 17.22 -7.96 -9.59
CA ALA A 114 16.03 -8.39 -10.32
C ALA A 114 14.89 -7.36 -10.21
N LEU A 115 14.32 -6.99 -11.36
CA LEU A 115 13.22 -6.03 -11.47
C LEU A 115 11.87 -6.69 -11.15
N VAL A 116 10.97 -5.90 -10.58
CA VAL A 116 9.57 -6.28 -10.36
C VAL A 116 8.79 -6.21 -11.67
N THR A 117 8.06 -7.26 -12.01
CA THR A 117 7.20 -7.34 -13.20
C THR A 117 5.72 -7.33 -12.88
N GLY A 118 5.35 -7.47 -11.61
CA GLY A 118 3.97 -7.37 -11.11
C GLY A 118 3.88 -7.66 -9.64
N GLY A 119 2.83 -7.14 -9.01
CA GLY A 119 2.54 -7.34 -7.58
C GLY A 119 1.04 -7.28 -7.31
N GLN A 120 0.62 -7.94 -6.26
CA GLN A 120 -0.73 -7.86 -5.71
C GLN A 120 -0.68 -8.31 -4.25
N MET A 121 -1.51 -7.69 -3.43
CA MET A 121 -1.61 -8.05 -2.02
C MET A 121 -3.05 -8.12 -1.55
N GLU A 122 -3.22 -8.81 -0.44
CA GLU A 122 -4.40 -8.88 0.41
C GLU A 122 -3.92 -8.74 1.86
N PRO A 123 -4.81 -8.59 2.85
CA PRO A 123 -4.39 -8.57 4.24
C PRO A 123 -3.54 -9.81 4.59
N LEU A 124 -2.33 -9.60 5.09
CA LEU A 124 -1.34 -10.60 5.51
C LEU A 124 -0.87 -11.59 4.41
N HIS A 125 -1.21 -11.32 3.16
CA HIS A 125 -0.82 -12.16 2.03
C HIS A 125 -0.42 -11.30 0.83
N GLY A 126 0.70 -11.63 0.19
CA GLY A 126 1.17 -10.91 -0.99
C GLY A 126 1.84 -11.81 -2.02
N ARG A 127 1.80 -11.38 -3.27
CA ARG A 127 2.58 -12.00 -4.34
C ARG A 127 3.33 -10.95 -5.14
N MET A 128 4.55 -11.28 -5.53
CA MET A 128 5.37 -10.43 -6.39
C MET A 128 6.08 -11.25 -7.44
N ASP A 129 6.11 -10.73 -8.65
CA ASP A 129 6.75 -11.35 -9.81
C ASP A 129 8.04 -10.59 -10.12
N PHE A 130 9.14 -11.33 -10.33
CA PHE A 130 10.48 -10.80 -10.57
C PHE A 130 11.13 -11.40 -11.81
N GLU A 131 12.06 -10.67 -12.40
CA GLU A 131 12.90 -11.19 -13.48
C GLU A 131 14.05 -12.04 -12.94
N PHE A 132 13.83 -13.37 -12.86
CA PHE A 132 14.84 -14.37 -12.53
C PHE A 132 14.95 -15.42 -13.63
N GLU A 133 16.17 -15.81 -13.99
CA GLU A 133 16.37 -16.94 -14.91
C GLU A 133 16.00 -18.25 -14.23
N ARG A 134 16.49 -18.48 -13.02
CA ARG A 134 16.26 -19.70 -12.24
C ARG A 134 15.82 -19.34 -10.82
N MET A 135 14.91 -20.14 -10.28
CA MET A 135 14.49 -20.08 -8.89
C MET A 135 14.38 -21.52 -8.38
N GLN A 136 15.13 -21.81 -7.35
CA GLN A 136 15.22 -23.12 -6.72
C GLN A 136 14.91 -22.99 -5.24
N ALA A 137 14.60 -24.10 -4.57
CA ALA A 137 14.20 -24.09 -3.16
C ALA A 137 15.26 -23.46 -2.25
N GLU A 138 16.54 -23.71 -2.54
CA GLU A 138 17.66 -23.16 -1.77
C GLU A 138 17.71 -21.63 -1.85
N LEU A 139 17.51 -21.06 -3.06
CA LEU A 139 17.46 -19.61 -3.27
C LEU A 139 16.25 -18.99 -2.55
N VAL A 140 15.09 -19.65 -2.59
CA VAL A 140 13.88 -19.20 -1.91
C VAL A 140 14.09 -19.17 -0.40
N SER A 141 14.71 -20.21 0.19
CA SER A 141 15.05 -20.26 1.61
C SER A 141 16.08 -19.19 2.01
N GLU A 142 17.05 -18.91 1.14
CA GLU A 142 18.01 -17.83 1.35
C GLU A 142 17.30 -16.47 1.35
N ILE A 143 16.41 -16.21 0.40
CA ILE A 143 15.62 -14.97 0.34
C ILE A 143 14.76 -14.83 1.60
N GLU A 144 14.06 -15.91 2.03
CA GLU A 144 13.24 -15.90 3.24
C GLU A 144 14.07 -15.53 4.48
N THR A 145 15.26 -16.10 4.61
CA THR A 145 16.18 -15.74 5.70
C THR A 145 16.56 -14.26 5.65
N LYS A 146 16.92 -13.74 4.48
CA LYS A 146 17.35 -12.36 4.30
C LYS A 146 16.24 -11.34 4.58
N ILE A 147 15.00 -11.60 4.11
CA ILE A 147 13.88 -10.69 4.38
C ILE A 147 13.56 -10.62 5.89
N ASN A 148 13.67 -11.74 6.61
CA ASN A 148 13.45 -11.74 8.06
C ASN A 148 14.58 -11.06 8.85
N ILE A 149 15.82 -11.07 8.34
CA ILE A 149 16.91 -10.23 8.88
C ILE A 149 16.54 -8.74 8.77
N GLU A 150 15.98 -8.30 7.65
CA GLU A 150 15.58 -6.91 7.47
C GLU A 150 14.36 -6.53 8.33
N VAL A 151 13.44 -7.46 8.57
CA VAL A 151 12.36 -7.26 9.56
C VAL A 151 12.94 -7.07 10.95
N ALA A 152 13.84 -7.96 11.38
CA ALA A 152 14.46 -7.91 12.70
C ALA A 152 15.39 -6.69 12.89
N ALA A 153 15.89 -6.11 11.81
CA ALA A 153 16.74 -4.91 11.85
C ALA A 153 15.98 -3.65 12.32
N ALA A 154 14.64 -3.71 12.43
CA ALA A 154 13.78 -2.65 12.93
C ALA A 154 14.05 -1.29 12.24
N ARG A 155 14.14 -1.32 10.91
CA ARG A 155 14.45 -0.12 10.12
C ARG A 155 13.29 0.87 10.12
N PRO A 156 13.54 2.18 10.28
CA PRO A 156 12.53 3.20 10.10
C PRO A 156 11.97 3.19 8.67
N VAL A 157 10.66 3.41 8.56
CA VAL A 157 9.95 3.62 7.28
C VAL A 157 9.44 5.04 7.27
N SER A 158 9.89 5.83 6.32
CA SER A 158 9.54 7.24 6.21
C SER A 158 8.86 7.56 4.87
N VAL A 159 8.11 8.66 4.87
CA VAL A 159 7.38 9.15 3.71
C VAL A 159 7.74 10.60 3.46
N GLN A 160 8.03 10.94 2.20
CA GLN A 160 8.21 12.30 1.74
C GLN A 160 7.37 12.55 0.48
N ILE A 161 6.83 13.75 0.36
CA ILE A 161 6.19 14.23 -0.87
C ILE A 161 7.07 15.33 -1.43
N MET A 162 7.53 15.17 -2.65
CA MET A 162 8.48 16.08 -3.26
C MET A 162 8.15 16.32 -4.74
N PRO A 163 8.64 17.42 -5.34
CA PRO A 163 8.49 17.68 -6.77
C PRO A 163 8.98 16.50 -7.62
N ARG A 164 8.26 16.20 -8.70
CA ARG A 164 8.61 15.09 -9.61
C ARG A 164 10.07 15.15 -10.10
N GLU A 165 10.53 16.34 -10.45
CA GLU A 165 11.89 16.55 -10.95
C GLU A 165 12.95 16.17 -9.91
N GLU A 166 12.69 16.47 -8.64
CA GLU A 166 13.56 16.11 -7.53
C GLU A 166 13.51 14.59 -7.24
N ALA A 167 12.30 14.02 -7.20
CA ALA A 167 12.11 12.59 -6.97
C ALA A 167 12.87 11.74 -8.00
N PHE A 168 12.85 12.13 -9.27
CA PHE A 168 13.53 11.39 -10.34
C PHE A 168 15.05 11.55 -10.35
N GLN A 169 15.64 12.35 -9.44
CA GLN A 169 17.09 12.33 -9.18
C GLN A 169 17.48 11.19 -8.21
N ILE A 170 16.52 10.58 -7.51
CA ILE A 170 16.79 9.44 -6.64
C ILE A 170 17.11 8.22 -7.51
N PRO A 171 18.29 7.61 -7.34
CA PRO A 171 18.66 6.43 -8.10
C PRO A 171 17.66 5.28 -7.84
N ASP A 172 17.30 4.57 -8.89
CA ASP A 172 16.46 3.37 -8.81
C ASP A 172 15.10 3.57 -8.10
N LEU A 173 14.55 4.79 -8.12
CA LEU A 173 13.24 5.12 -7.53
C LEU A 173 12.11 4.23 -8.06
N ILE A 174 12.23 3.75 -9.28
CA ILE A 174 11.25 2.88 -9.95
C ILE A 174 11.84 1.47 -10.06
N ARG A 175 11.34 0.55 -9.25
CA ARG A 175 11.76 -0.86 -9.23
C ARG A 175 10.97 -1.74 -10.20
N THR A 176 9.88 -1.23 -10.73
CA THR A 176 9.08 -1.95 -11.74
C THR A 176 9.71 -1.82 -13.12
N LYS A 177 9.63 -2.87 -13.92
CA LYS A 177 10.13 -2.89 -15.31
C LYS A 177 9.55 -1.78 -16.18
N ILE A 178 8.31 -1.36 -15.88
CA ILE A 178 7.61 -0.27 -16.55
C ILE A 178 7.32 0.81 -15.51
N ASN A 179 7.63 2.06 -15.83
CA ASN A 179 7.23 3.18 -15.00
C ASN A 179 5.71 3.35 -15.03
N LEU A 180 5.05 3.08 -13.90
CA LEU A 180 3.60 3.16 -13.74
C LEU A 180 3.12 4.53 -13.26
N LEU A 181 4.03 5.47 -12.94
CA LEU A 181 3.70 6.82 -12.50
C LEU A 181 3.11 7.63 -13.68
N PRO A 182 1.86 8.09 -13.58
CA PRO A 182 1.25 8.92 -14.61
C PRO A 182 2.07 10.18 -14.88
N PRO A 183 2.27 10.58 -16.15
CA PRO A 183 3.13 11.73 -16.51
C PRO A 183 2.63 13.08 -15.97
N GLN A 184 1.33 13.20 -15.68
CA GLN A 184 0.70 14.41 -15.17
C GLN A 184 0.89 14.63 -13.65
N ILE A 185 1.43 13.65 -12.92
CA ILE A 185 1.73 13.80 -11.49
C ILE A 185 2.94 14.73 -11.33
N THR A 186 2.74 15.85 -10.65
CA THR A 186 3.77 16.88 -10.39
C THR A 186 4.47 16.70 -9.05
N GLU A 187 3.81 16.04 -8.08
CA GLU A 187 4.36 15.71 -6.78
C GLU A 187 4.37 14.18 -6.61
N VAL A 188 5.52 13.64 -6.26
CA VAL A 188 5.72 12.20 -6.07
C VAL A 188 5.85 11.90 -4.58
N ARG A 189 5.03 10.97 -4.10
CA ARG A 189 5.20 10.41 -2.77
C ARG A 189 6.26 9.32 -2.84
N VAL A 190 7.28 9.45 -2.01
CA VAL A 190 8.43 8.55 -1.90
C VAL A 190 8.39 7.88 -0.55
N VAL A 191 8.43 6.56 -0.54
CA VAL A 191 8.52 5.73 0.67
C VAL A 191 9.93 5.17 0.76
N THR A 192 10.56 5.32 1.93
CA THR A 192 11.92 4.86 2.20
C THR A 192 11.95 3.93 3.41
N ILE A 193 12.43 2.71 3.22
CA ILE A 193 12.92 1.83 4.28
C ILE A 193 14.40 2.10 4.42
N GLU A 194 14.81 2.69 5.53
CA GLU A 194 16.17 3.19 5.71
C GLU A 194 17.24 2.10 5.47
N GLY A 195 18.17 2.40 4.54
CA GLY A 195 19.26 1.51 4.16
C GLY A 195 18.86 0.24 3.39
N LEU A 196 17.61 0.11 2.94
CA LEU A 196 17.15 -1.05 2.19
C LEU A 196 16.44 -0.72 0.89
N ASP A 197 15.42 0.15 0.91
CA ASP A 197 14.57 0.40 -0.26
C ASP A 197 14.05 1.83 -0.29
N THR A 198 13.98 2.41 -1.48
CA THR A 198 13.36 3.72 -1.71
C THR A 198 12.59 3.67 -3.01
N GLN A 199 11.28 3.90 -2.95
CA GLN A 199 10.41 3.82 -4.13
C GLN A 199 9.36 4.93 -4.16
N ALA A 200 8.97 5.32 -5.37
CA ALA A 200 7.75 6.08 -5.60
C ALA A 200 6.54 5.17 -5.32
N ASP A 201 5.80 5.44 -4.26
CA ASP A 201 4.65 4.65 -3.85
C ASP A 201 3.53 5.49 -3.24
N GLY A 202 2.28 5.11 -3.51
CA GLY A 202 1.07 5.78 -3.04
C GLY A 202 0.35 5.09 -1.89
N GLY A 203 0.76 3.88 -1.53
CA GLY A 203 0.09 3.05 -0.54
C GLY A 203 0.43 3.38 0.91
N THR A 204 -0.15 2.62 1.83
CA THR A 204 0.04 2.83 3.27
C THR A 204 1.03 1.82 3.84
N HIS A 205 1.89 2.28 4.75
CA HIS A 205 2.98 1.50 5.33
C HIS A 205 3.02 1.60 6.85
N VAL A 206 3.63 0.61 7.50
CA VAL A 206 4.02 0.70 8.91
C VAL A 206 5.24 1.63 9.06
N GLU A 207 5.47 2.15 10.26
CA GLU A 207 6.57 3.09 10.54
C GLU A 207 7.91 2.40 10.80
N ASN A 208 7.88 1.08 11.03
CA ASN A 208 9.08 0.30 11.31
C ASN A 208 8.97 -1.12 10.72
N THR A 209 10.07 -1.64 10.17
CA THR A 209 10.05 -3.00 9.59
C THR A 209 9.74 -4.08 10.61
N SER A 210 10.03 -3.89 11.90
CA SER A 210 9.70 -4.86 12.96
C SER A 210 8.19 -5.08 13.15
N GLU A 211 7.35 -4.11 12.75
CA GLU A 211 5.90 -4.24 12.80
C GLU A 211 5.34 -5.23 11.78
N VAL A 212 6.11 -5.54 10.75
CA VAL A 212 5.73 -6.52 9.73
C VAL A 212 5.51 -7.91 10.35
N GLY A 213 6.33 -8.28 11.35
CA GLY A 213 6.33 -9.61 11.92
C GLY A 213 7.02 -10.63 11.02
N ASN A 214 6.95 -11.90 11.37
CA ASN A 214 7.62 -12.95 10.63
C ASN A 214 7.04 -13.14 9.22
N LEU A 215 7.91 -13.21 8.22
CA LEU A 215 7.58 -13.41 6.81
C LEU A 215 7.91 -14.84 6.38
N ARG A 216 6.97 -15.51 5.70
CA ARG A 216 7.18 -16.82 5.10
C ARG A 216 6.97 -16.74 3.58
N ILE A 217 7.85 -17.35 2.81
CA ILE A 217 7.63 -17.59 1.38
C ILE A 217 6.94 -18.94 1.24
N VAL A 218 5.62 -18.89 1.08
CA VAL A 218 4.76 -20.11 1.10
C VAL A 218 4.63 -20.79 -0.27
N ASP A 219 4.95 -20.08 -1.35
CA ASP A 219 4.91 -20.64 -2.70
C ASP A 219 5.84 -19.88 -3.64
N TYR A 220 6.37 -20.58 -4.64
CA TYR A 220 7.11 -19.97 -5.74
C TYR A 220 6.82 -20.69 -7.05
N LYS A 221 6.67 -19.92 -8.13
CA LYS A 221 6.26 -20.44 -9.44
C LYS A 221 7.02 -19.80 -10.58
N SER A 222 7.38 -20.62 -11.57
CA SER A 222 7.84 -20.12 -12.87
C SER A 222 6.64 -19.63 -13.68
N LYS A 223 6.65 -18.33 -14.09
CA LYS A 223 5.65 -17.72 -14.95
C LYS A 223 6.17 -17.50 -16.37
N GLY A 224 7.28 -18.16 -16.71
CA GLY A 224 7.99 -18.07 -17.98
C GLY A 224 9.50 -18.19 -17.80
N ARG A 225 10.24 -18.04 -18.90
CA ARG A 225 11.70 -18.24 -18.89
C ARG A 225 12.41 -17.36 -17.86
N ILE A 226 12.07 -16.07 -17.79
CA ILE A 226 12.74 -15.07 -16.95
C ILE A 226 11.78 -14.46 -15.88
N ASN A 227 10.56 -14.94 -15.74
CA ASN A 227 9.59 -14.37 -14.79
C ASN A 227 9.24 -15.40 -13.72
N LYS A 228 9.52 -15.05 -12.47
CA LYS A 228 9.30 -15.93 -11.31
C LYS A 228 8.45 -15.20 -10.27
N ARG A 229 7.47 -15.92 -9.76
CA ARG A 229 6.56 -15.47 -8.70
C ARG A 229 7.03 -15.98 -7.36
N LEU A 230 7.04 -15.11 -6.36
CA LEU A 230 7.08 -15.43 -4.93
C LEU A 230 5.74 -15.06 -4.29
N VAL A 231 5.27 -15.89 -3.39
CA VAL A 231 4.08 -15.68 -2.57
C VAL A 231 4.51 -15.64 -1.12
N VAL A 232 4.16 -14.56 -0.43
CA VAL A 232 4.51 -14.35 0.97
C VAL A 232 3.27 -14.31 1.84
N GLU A 233 3.39 -14.83 3.05
CA GLU A 233 2.41 -14.73 4.13
C GLU A 233 3.07 -14.13 5.36
N LEU A 234 2.30 -13.33 6.10
CA LEU A 234 2.69 -12.76 7.37
C LEU A 234 1.95 -13.48 8.49
N GLU A 235 2.65 -13.75 9.59
CA GLU A 235 2.01 -14.28 10.78
C GLU A 235 1.06 -13.24 11.40
N GLU A 236 -0.08 -13.72 11.91
CA GLU A 236 -0.93 -12.89 12.76
C GLU A 236 -0.15 -12.52 14.03
N VAL A 237 -0.06 -11.23 14.29
CA VAL A 237 0.50 -10.76 15.56
C VAL A 237 -0.67 -10.60 16.51
N ALA A 238 -0.65 -11.31 17.66
CA ALA A 238 -1.62 -11.08 18.73
C ALA A 238 -1.54 -9.61 19.15
N GLN A 239 -2.67 -8.91 19.04
CA GLN A 239 -2.83 -7.50 19.46
C GLN A 239 -2.90 -7.41 20.98
#